data_c1401458021c924ed80ec2b332e9b1bc
#
_entry.id   c1401458021c924ed80ec2b332e9b1bc
#
_cell.length_a   1.000
_cell.length_b   1.000
_cell.length_c   1.000
_cell.angle_alpha   90.00
_cell.angle_beta   90.00
_cell.angle_gamma   90.00
#
_symmetry.space_group_name_H-M   'P 1'
#
loop_
_entity.id
_entity.type
_entity.pdbx_description
1 polymer ?
#
loop_
_entity_poly.entity_id
_entity_poly.type
_entity_poly.pdbx_seq_one_letter_code
_entity_poly.pdbx_strand_id
1 'polypeptide(L)'
;MTVDRWTQLVRHQVGLGRLLPLGGPRDGAWITEEAAGAVLRRAAADGAPGVRLGALRIALADPRDVPEPVVPAPPSALPPGPLRVTADFAATAVEPLPTAASRLRLVLAGAATERLGLAVTEIDLRATDLLEPEVPEPDQPKPDLLESGQPESAAPAAGAPQPSPAREPVGTDGTAVTEAALAVPGVLRLTGSLGGPGRAVHIEEHSGAVALPRRHIRVELATDATHRAVDVARQVRAAVRDALPDHPTVAVLVTAVG
;
A
#
# COMPACT_ATOMS: atom_id res chain seq x y z
N MET A 1 9.65 16.98 -24.12
CA MET A 1 9.06 16.40 -22.90
C MET A 1 8.64 17.56 -22.05
N THR A 2 7.34 17.76 -21.85
CA THR A 2 6.78 18.94 -21.23
C THR A 2 6.93 18.91 -19.70
N VAL A 3 7.17 20.07 -19.11
CA VAL A 3 7.34 20.31 -17.65
C VAL A 3 6.17 19.73 -16.85
N ASP A 4 4.97 19.75 -17.41
CA ASP A 4 3.74 19.21 -16.80
C ASP A 4 3.82 17.69 -16.50
N ARG A 5 4.47 16.93 -17.38
CA ARG A 5 4.63 15.47 -17.21
C ARG A 5 5.60 15.12 -16.08
N TRP A 6 6.65 15.92 -15.89
CA TRP A 6 7.56 15.79 -14.76
C TRP A 6 6.88 16.14 -13.45
N THR A 7 6.10 17.20 -13.44
CA THR A 7 5.35 17.65 -12.26
C THR A 7 4.30 16.61 -11.84
N GLN A 8 3.64 15.96 -12.79
CA GLN A 8 2.70 14.86 -12.52
C GLN A 8 3.41 13.62 -11.98
N LEU A 9 4.55 13.23 -12.54
CA LEU A 9 5.34 12.10 -12.06
C LEU A 9 5.86 12.32 -10.63
N VAL A 10 6.37 13.52 -10.34
CA VAL A 10 6.82 13.89 -8.99
C VAL A 10 5.65 13.90 -8.00
N ARG A 11 4.50 14.46 -8.36
CA ARG A 11 3.29 14.43 -7.52
C ARG A 11 2.79 13.03 -7.27
N HIS A 12 2.84 12.17 -8.28
CA HIS A 12 2.43 10.76 -8.14
C HIS A 12 3.39 9.99 -7.22
N GLN A 13 4.70 10.20 -7.37
CA GLN A 13 5.72 9.61 -6.51
C GLN A 13 5.63 10.11 -5.07
N VAL A 14 5.34 11.38 -4.86
CA VAL A 14 5.08 11.96 -3.52
C VAL A 14 3.78 11.42 -2.91
N GLY A 15 2.76 11.16 -3.73
CA GLY A 15 1.47 10.61 -3.30
C GLY A 15 1.53 9.16 -2.83
N LEU A 16 2.48 8.35 -3.34
CA LEU A 16 2.63 6.95 -2.94
C LEU A 16 3.28 6.77 -1.55
N GLY A 17 3.89 7.82 -1.01
CA GLY A 17 4.59 7.78 0.26
C GLY A 17 5.87 6.93 0.22
N ARG A 18 6.30 6.49 1.41
CA ARG A 18 7.49 5.64 1.56
C ARG A 18 7.16 4.18 1.23
N LEU A 19 8.20 3.41 0.94
CA LEU A 19 8.08 1.97 0.77
C LEU A 19 8.31 1.29 2.11
N LEU A 20 7.31 0.57 2.59
CA LEU A 20 7.33 -0.18 3.84
C LEU A 20 7.73 -1.63 3.57
N PRO A 21 8.56 -2.24 4.41
CA PRO A 21 8.92 -3.65 4.24
C PRO A 21 7.72 -4.56 4.49
N LEU A 22 7.49 -5.51 3.60
CA LEU A 22 6.54 -6.61 3.76
C LEU A 22 7.27 -7.88 4.22
N GLY A 23 6.89 -8.38 5.39
CA GLY A 23 7.55 -9.54 5.98
C GLY A 23 8.92 -9.22 6.59
N GLY A 24 9.87 -10.14 6.45
CA GLY A 24 11.20 -10.05 7.03
C GLY A 24 12.32 -9.75 6.02
N PRO A 25 13.59 -9.73 6.47
CA PRO A 25 14.76 -9.36 5.66
C PRO A 25 14.99 -10.23 4.41
N ARG A 26 14.46 -11.46 4.43
CA ARG A 26 14.60 -12.42 3.31
C ARG A 26 13.49 -12.33 2.28
N ASP A 27 12.42 -11.60 2.55
CA ASP A 27 11.23 -11.60 1.70
C ASP A 27 11.40 -10.76 0.43
N GLY A 28 12.24 -9.74 0.46
CA GLY A 28 12.50 -8.90 -0.71
C GLY A 28 11.21 -8.26 -1.26
N ALA A 29 10.31 -7.88 -0.36
CA ALA A 29 9.00 -7.35 -0.69
C ALA A 29 8.74 -6.03 0.04
N TRP A 30 8.11 -5.09 -0.63
CA TRP A 30 7.72 -3.79 -0.08
C TRP A 30 6.32 -3.41 -0.51
N ILE A 31 5.68 -2.56 0.27
CA ILE A 31 4.38 -1.96 -0.05
C ILE A 31 4.46 -0.45 0.09
N THR A 32 3.75 0.29 -0.74
CA THR A 32 3.65 1.75 -0.58
C THR A 32 2.87 2.09 0.70
N GLU A 33 3.27 3.16 1.39
CA GLU A 33 2.57 3.64 2.60
C GLU A 33 1.11 3.98 2.29
N GLU A 34 0.83 4.48 1.08
CA GLU A 34 -0.54 4.76 0.61
C GLU A 34 -1.38 3.48 0.51
N ALA A 35 -0.87 2.42 -0.13
CA ALA A 35 -1.59 1.16 -0.25
C ALA A 35 -1.83 0.51 1.12
N ALA A 36 -0.82 0.50 1.99
CA ALA A 36 -0.97 0.00 3.35
C ALA A 36 -1.98 0.83 4.15
N GLY A 37 -1.90 2.16 4.05
CA GLY A 37 -2.83 3.08 4.69
C GLY A 37 -4.28 2.90 4.23
N ALA A 38 -4.51 2.64 2.94
CA ALA A 38 -5.83 2.38 2.40
C ALA A 38 -6.47 1.12 3.01
N VAL A 39 -5.69 0.02 3.14
CA VAL A 39 -6.16 -1.22 3.79
C VAL A 39 -6.49 -0.98 5.27
N LEU A 40 -5.63 -0.25 5.99
CA LEU A 40 -5.85 0.04 7.41
C LEU A 40 -7.06 0.95 7.63
N ARG A 41 -7.29 1.95 6.78
CA ARG A 41 -8.47 2.83 6.85
C ARG A 41 -9.75 2.04 6.58
N ARG A 42 -9.76 1.18 5.56
CA ARG A 42 -10.90 0.30 5.29
C ARG A 42 -11.19 -0.62 6.47
N ALA A 43 -10.16 -1.27 7.01
CA ALA A 43 -10.32 -2.13 8.18
C ALA A 43 -10.88 -1.38 9.39
N ALA A 44 -10.42 -0.15 9.65
CA ALA A 44 -10.95 0.69 10.72
C ALA A 44 -12.42 1.05 10.51
N ALA A 45 -12.82 1.40 9.28
CA ALA A 45 -14.20 1.71 8.94
C ALA A 45 -15.12 0.49 9.15
N ASP A 46 -14.67 -0.70 8.76
CA ASP A 46 -15.45 -1.94 8.86
C ASP A 46 -15.52 -2.48 10.30
N GLY A 47 -14.40 -2.40 11.04
CA GLY A 47 -14.22 -3.09 12.32
C GLY A 47 -14.33 -2.21 13.57
N ALA A 48 -14.37 -0.89 13.42
CA ALA A 48 -14.47 0.05 14.54
C ALA A 48 -15.61 1.06 14.34
N PRO A 49 -16.88 0.63 14.42
CA PRO A 49 -18.03 1.51 14.26
C PRO A 49 -17.98 2.65 15.29
N GLY A 50 -18.42 3.85 14.89
CA GLY A 50 -18.36 5.04 15.72
C GLY A 50 -16.96 5.66 15.84
N VAL A 51 -15.96 5.13 15.11
CA VAL A 51 -14.61 5.68 15.05
C VAL A 51 -14.31 6.15 13.62
N ARG A 52 -13.76 7.36 13.50
CA ARG A 52 -13.23 7.89 12.25
C ARG A 52 -11.71 8.02 12.36
N LEU A 53 -10.99 7.28 11.53
CA LEU A 53 -9.54 7.33 11.46
C LEU A 53 -9.10 8.60 10.70
N GLY A 54 -8.20 9.36 11.30
CA GLY A 54 -7.63 10.60 10.75
C GLY A 54 -6.28 10.37 10.07
N ALA A 55 -5.31 11.21 10.41
CA ALA A 55 -3.95 11.08 9.94
C ALA A 55 -3.35 9.74 10.38
N LEU A 56 -2.66 9.05 9.46
CA LEU A 56 -2.02 7.76 9.72
C LEU A 56 -0.61 7.80 9.17
N ARG A 57 0.34 7.35 9.97
CA ARG A 57 1.76 7.20 9.61
C ARG A 57 2.28 5.86 10.03
N ILE A 58 3.16 5.29 9.19
CA ILE A 58 3.84 4.03 9.46
C ILE A 58 5.36 4.28 9.40
N ALA A 59 6.08 3.93 10.45
CA ALA A 59 7.52 4.14 10.55
C ALA A 59 8.18 2.92 11.20
N LEU A 60 9.52 2.86 11.17
CA LEU A 60 10.25 1.89 12.00
C LEU A 60 10.02 2.17 13.48
N ALA A 61 9.81 1.13 14.26
CA ALA A 61 9.70 1.22 15.72
C ALA A 61 11.04 1.63 16.33
N ASP A 62 12.12 1.00 15.88
CA ASP A 62 13.50 1.41 16.20
C ASP A 62 14.33 1.51 14.91
N PRO A 63 14.72 2.72 14.47
CA PRO A 63 15.58 2.87 13.31
C PRO A 63 17.01 2.38 13.48
N ARG A 64 17.46 2.06 14.71
CA ARG A 64 18.82 1.63 15.01
C ARG A 64 18.97 0.11 15.01
N ASP A 65 17.88 -0.62 15.24
CA ASP A 65 17.85 -2.08 15.25
C ASP A 65 17.10 -2.60 14.01
N VAL A 66 17.76 -2.52 12.87
CA VAL A 66 17.21 -2.98 11.60
C VAL A 66 18.17 -3.94 10.91
N PRO A 67 17.71 -5.14 10.54
CA PRO A 67 18.52 -6.10 9.80
C PRO A 67 18.72 -5.62 8.35
N GLU A 68 19.87 -5.97 7.79
CA GLU A 68 20.16 -5.70 6.39
C GLU A 68 19.29 -6.60 5.48
N PRO A 69 18.66 -6.04 4.43
CA PRO A 69 17.87 -6.82 3.50
C PRO A 69 18.76 -7.72 2.64
N VAL A 70 18.34 -8.98 2.43
CA VAL A 70 19.06 -9.95 1.59
C VAL A 70 18.93 -9.60 0.09
N VAL A 71 17.87 -8.89 -0.26
CA VAL A 71 17.59 -8.40 -1.62
C VAL A 71 17.84 -6.90 -1.64
N PRO A 72 18.51 -6.33 -2.66
CA PRO A 72 18.69 -4.90 -2.79
C PRO A 72 17.36 -4.15 -2.59
N ALA A 73 17.35 -3.23 -1.63
CA ALA A 73 16.16 -2.44 -1.35
C ALA A 73 15.95 -1.40 -2.45
N PRO A 74 14.70 -1.15 -2.86
CA PRO A 74 14.39 -0.06 -3.78
C PRO A 74 14.77 1.30 -3.18
N PRO A 75 15.02 2.31 -4.02
CA PRO A 75 15.24 3.67 -3.53
C PRO A 75 14.09 4.13 -2.62
N SER A 76 14.42 4.80 -1.53
CA SER A 76 13.47 5.32 -0.51
C SER A 76 12.70 4.25 0.27
N ALA A 77 13.07 2.97 0.16
CA ALA A 77 12.49 1.92 0.97
C ALA A 77 13.02 1.96 2.40
N LEU A 78 12.12 1.75 3.37
CA LEU A 78 12.53 1.49 4.73
C LEU A 78 13.21 0.11 4.80
N PRO A 79 14.27 -0.04 5.60
CA PRO A 79 14.87 -1.32 5.84
C PRO A 79 13.87 -2.28 6.54
N PRO A 80 14.05 -3.61 6.40
CA PRO A 80 13.21 -4.56 7.11
C PRO A 80 13.38 -4.38 8.62
N GLY A 81 12.27 -4.38 9.36
CA GLY A 81 12.29 -4.20 10.81
C GLY A 81 10.89 -4.04 11.37
N PRO A 82 10.78 -4.06 12.72
CA PRO A 82 9.51 -3.78 13.38
C PRO A 82 8.97 -2.40 13.03
N LEU A 83 7.66 -2.32 12.82
CA LEU A 83 6.98 -1.10 12.44
C LEU A 83 6.12 -0.56 13.59
N ARG A 84 6.06 0.77 13.67
CA ARG A 84 5.13 1.52 14.52
C ARG A 84 4.09 2.20 13.64
N VAL A 85 2.83 2.06 14.01
CA VAL A 85 1.71 2.80 13.43
C VAL A 85 1.33 3.92 14.38
N THR A 86 1.32 5.16 13.90
CA THR A 86 0.79 6.31 14.65
C THR A 86 -0.44 6.82 13.92
N ALA A 87 -1.57 6.97 14.64
CA ALA A 87 -2.79 7.45 14.02
C ALA A 87 -3.60 8.37 14.93
N ASP A 88 -4.18 9.40 14.32
CA ASP A 88 -5.20 10.22 14.93
C ASP A 88 -6.58 9.57 14.71
N PHE A 89 -7.48 9.72 15.68
CA PHE A 89 -8.85 9.26 15.52
C PHE A 89 -9.84 10.18 16.23
N ALA A 90 -11.07 10.22 15.73
CA ALA A 90 -12.23 10.76 16.38
C ALA A 90 -13.20 9.63 16.72
N ALA A 91 -13.92 9.71 17.83
CA ALA A 91 -14.89 8.71 18.24
C ALA A 91 -16.19 9.35 18.73
N THR A 92 -17.30 8.62 18.62
CA THR A 92 -18.57 9.03 19.23
C THR A 92 -18.51 8.89 20.75
N ALA A 93 -19.28 9.72 21.48
CA ALA A 93 -19.39 9.64 22.94
C ALA A 93 -20.23 8.45 23.45
N VAL A 94 -20.62 7.52 22.57
CA VAL A 94 -21.45 6.35 22.92
C VAL A 94 -20.70 5.35 23.82
N GLU A 95 -19.39 5.25 23.65
CA GLU A 95 -18.55 4.39 24.48
C GLU A 95 -17.35 5.18 25.05
N PRO A 96 -16.71 4.69 26.13
CA PRO A 96 -15.50 5.29 26.66
C PRO A 96 -14.36 5.31 25.63
N LEU A 97 -13.66 6.43 25.47
CA LEU A 97 -12.53 6.58 24.53
C LEU A 97 -11.46 5.46 24.66
N PRO A 98 -11.08 5.01 25.88
CA PRO A 98 -10.13 3.88 25.98
C PRO A 98 -10.64 2.58 25.36
N THR A 99 -11.95 2.32 25.41
CA THR A 99 -12.57 1.14 24.80
C THR A 99 -12.55 1.25 23.28
N ALA A 100 -12.95 2.40 22.73
CA ALA A 100 -12.87 2.70 21.30
C ALA A 100 -11.42 2.55 20.77
N ALA A 101 -10.46 3.13 21.50
CA ALA A 101 -9.04 3.04 21.15
C ALA A 101 -8.51 1.58 21.20
N SER A 102 -8.92 0.79 22.19
CA SER A 102 -8.52 -0.61 22.30
C SER A 102 -9.06 -1.45 21.13
N ARG A 103 -10.33 -1.26 20.76
CA ARG A 103 -10.94 -1.88 19.61
C ARG A 103 -10.23 -1.48 18.31
N LEU A 104 -10.00 -0.19 18.10
CA LEU A 104 -9.28 0.30 16.92
C LEU A 104 -7.88 -0.30 16.83
N ARG A 105 -7.15 -0.41 17.95
CA ARG A 105 -5.83 -1.05 17.99
C ARG A 105 -5.86 -2.49 17.50
N LEU A 106 -6.81 -3.28 17.98
CA LEU A 106 -6.97 -4.68 17.58
C LEU A 106 -7.28 -4.81 16.07
N VAL A 107 -8.16 -3.96 15.57
CA VAL A 107 -8.52 -3.94 14.14
C VAL A 107 -7.32 -3.58 13.26
N LEU A 108 -6.57 -2.54 13.63
CA LEU A 108 -5.38 -2.12 12.87
C LEU A 108 -4.27 -3.19 12.94
N ALA A 109 -4.02 -3.78 14.11
CA ALA A 109 -3.03 -4.85 14.27
C ALA A 109 -3.38 -6.09 13.44
N GLY A 110 -4.65 -6.53 13.48
CA GLY A 110 -5.15 -7.65 12.67
C GLY A 110 -4.99 -7.37 11.18
N ALA A 111 -5.45 -6.21 10.71
CA ALA A 111 -5.36 -5.86 9.29
C ALA A 111 -3.89 -5.76 8.81
N ALA A 112 -3.00 -5.17 9.62
CA ALA A 112 -1.59 -5.07 9.30
C ALA A 112 -0.93 -6.46 9.16
N THR A 113 -1.25 -7.38 10.06
CA THR A 113 -0.65 -8.71 10.09
C THR A 113 -1.30 -9.67 9.11
N GLU A 114 -2.64 -9.75 9.10
CA GLU A 114 -3.39 -10.80 8.38
C GLU A 114 -3.63 -10.46 6.92
N ARG A 115 -3.88 -9.17 6.60
CA ARG A 115 -4.12 -8.74 5.22
C ARG A 115 -2.84 -8.34 4.50
N LEU A 116 -1.91 -7.69 5.19
CA LEU A 116 -0.68 -7.17 4.58
C LEU A 116 0.54 -8.05 4.85
N GLY A 117 0.73 -8.49 6.08
CA GLY A 117 1.97 -9.13 6.53
C GLY A 117 3.03 -8.13 6.98
N LEU A 118 2.61 -6.94 7.46
CA LEU A 118 3.48 -5.97 8.09
C LEU A 118 3.85 -6.44 9.51
N ALA A 119 5.12 -6.27 9.89
CA ALA A 119 5.61 -6.56 11.24
C ALA A 119 5.34 -5.39 12.19
N VAL A 120 4.06 -5.08 12.45
CA VAL A 120 3.68 -3.99 13.36
C VAL A 120 3.79 -4.47 14.81
N THR A 121 4.62 -3.79 15.61
CA THR A 121 4.82 -4.08 17.03
C THR A 121 4.22 -3.02 17.95
N GLU A 122 4.01 -1.83 17.44
CA GLU A 122 3.51 -0.69 18.20
C GLU A 122 2.40 0.05 17.45
N ILE A 123 1.32 0.41 18.17
CA ILE A 123 0.23 1.23 17.63
C ILE A 123 -0.10 2.33 18.62
N ASP A 124 0.27 3.56 18.27
CA ASP A 124 0.01 4.77 19.01
C ASP A 124 -1.21 5.48 18.46
N LEU A 125 -2.24 5.65 19.28
CA LEU A 125 -3.49 6.28 18.92
C LEU A 125 -3.68 7.57 19.71
N ARG A 126 -4.02 8.65 19.00
CA ARG A 126 -4.33 9.96 19.57
C ARG A 126 -5.77 10.33 19.26
N ALA A 127 -6.59 10.46 20.30
CA ALA A 127 -7.93 11.03 20.14
C ALA A 127 -7.82 12.54 19.88
N THR A 128 -8.39 13.01 18.80
CA THR A 128 -8.32 14.41 18.36
C THR A 128 -9.66 15.11 18.41
N ASP A 129 -10.76 14.34 18.36
CA ASP A 129 -12.10 14.92 18.33
C ASP A 129 -13.16 13.95 18.87
N LEU A 130 -14.33 14.48 19.22
CA LEU A 130 -15.53 13.73 19.56
C LEU A 130 -16.55 13.92 18.44
N LEU A 131 -17.03 12.82 17.90
CA LEU A 131 -18.09 12.84 16.90
C LEU A 131 -19.45 12.95 17.58
N GLU A 132 -20.30 13.83 17.09
CA GLU A 132 -21.71 13.82 17.48
C GLU A 132 -22.36 12.51 16.99
N PRO A 133 -23.18 11.86 17.83
CA PRO A 133 -23.94 10.72 17.37
C PRO A 133 -24.85 11.16 16.23
N GLU A 134 -24.79 10.44 15.10
CA GLU A 134 -25.69 10.65 13.98
C GLU A 134 -27.11 10.28 14.47
N VAL A 135 -27.88 11.30 14.84
CA VAL A 135 -29.30 11.14 15.18
C VAL A 135 -30.01 10.96 13.85
N PRO A 136 -30.66 9.81 13.58
CA PRO A 136 -31.48 9.68 12.39
C PRO A 136 -32.53 10.80 12.45
N GLU A 137 -32.52 11.72 11.52
CA GLU A 137 -33.60 12.71 11.42
C GLU A 137 -34.92 11.93 11.27
N PRO A 138 -35.91 12.17 12.16
CA PRO A 138 -37.24 11.59 11.96
C PRO A 138 -37.75 12.09 10.60
N ASP A 139 -38.22 11.14 9.81
CA ASP A 139 -38.78 11.31 8.48
C ASP A 139 -39.78 12.50 8.47
N GLN A 140 -39.26 13.70 8.18
CA GLN A 140 -40.14 14.86 8.01
C GLN A 140 -40.74 14.76 6.61
N PRO A 141 -42.06 14.74 6.48
CA PRO A 141 -42.70 14.78 5.18
C PRO A 141 -42.28 16.08 4.48
N LYS A 142 -41.61 15.96 3.34
CA LYS A 142 -41.22 17.10 2.51
C LYS A 142 -42.47 17.86 2.10
N PRO A 143 -42.56 19.18 2.41
CA PRO A 143 -43.59 20.00 1.76
C PRO A 143 -43.24 20.10 0.28
N ASP A 144 -44.20 19.75 -0.57
CA ASP A 144 -44.18 20.02 -2.00
C ASP A 144 -43.99 21.52 -2.26
N LEU A 145 -42.77 21.89 -2.62
CA LEU A 145 -42.52 23.17 -3.27
C LEU A 145 -41.87 22.90 -4.61
N LEU A 146 -42.70 23.14 -5.60
CA LEU A 146 -42.33 23.24 -7.03
C LEU A 146 -41.27 24.33 -7.25
N GLU A 147 -40.36 23.98 -8.14
CA GLU A 147 -39.60 24.86 -9.06
C GLU A 147 -38.23 25.41 -8.63
N SER A 148 -37.30 25.08 -9.53
CA SER A 148 -36.18 25.86 -10.03
C SER A 148 -34.91 25.99 -9.16
N GLY A 149 -33.92 25.15 -9.46
CA GLY A 149 -32.57 25.38 -9.02
C GLY A 149 -31.66 24.20 -9.32
N GLN A 150 -30.77 24.39 -10.22
CA GLN A 150 -29.69 23.56 -10.72
C GLN A 150 -29.19 22.45 -9.75
N PRO A 151 -28.90 21.24 -10.23
CA PRO A 151 -28.23 20.24 -9.43
C PRO A 151 -26.80 20.72 -9.20
N GLU A 152 -26.55 21.20 -7.99
CA GLU A 152 -25.20 21.34 -7.47
C GLU A 152 -24.60 19.94 -7.41
N SER A 153 -23.71 19.70 -8.34
CA SER A 153 -22.99 18.44 -8.50
C SER A 153 -22.27 18.12 -7.20
N ALA A 154 -22.84 17.21 -6.41
CA ALA A 154 -22.08 16.55 -5.33
C ALA A 154 -20.89 15.87 -6.00
N ALA A 155 -19.70 16.44 -5.82
CA ALA A 155 -18.46 15.86 -6.27
C ALA A 155 -18.35 14.45 -5.64
N PRO A 156 -18.14 13.40 -6.45
CA PRO A 156 -17.91 12.07 -5.91
C PRO A 156 -16.68 12.16 -5.03
N ALA A 157 -16.76 11.58 -3.82
CA ALA A 157 -15.64 11.42 -2.92
C ALA A 157 -14.46 10.90 -3.74
N ALA A 158 -13.38 11.69 -3.80
CA ALA A 158 -12.20 11.36 -4.57
C ALA A 158 -11.68 9.99 -4.10
N GLY A 159 -11.92 8.96 -4.90
CA GLY A 159 -11.36 7.64 -4.69
C GLY A 159 -9.83 7.78 -4.59
N ALA A 160 -9.21 7.04 -3.68
CA ALA A 160 -7.77 7.01 -3.55
C ALA A 160 -7.12 6.86 -4.94
N PRO A 161 -6.05 7.60 -5.25
CA PRO A 161 -5.41 7.56 -6.56
C PRO A 161 -4.97 6.13 -6.87
N GLN A 162 -5.58 5.53 -7.86
CA GLN A 162 -5.20 4.18 -8.28
C GLN A 162 -3.90 4.26 -9.09
N PRO A 163 -2.91 3.39 -8.79
CA PRO A 163 -1.67 3.37 -9.55
C PRO A 163 -1.93 3.10 -11.03
N SER A 164 -1.21 3.81 -11.87
CA SER A 164 -1.35 3.69 -13.33
C SER A 164 -1.01 2.27 -13.79
N PRO A 165 -1.73 1.73 -14.78
CA PRO A 165 -1.36 0.45 -15.39
C PRO A 165 0.02 0.54 -16.03
N ALA A 166 0.75 -0.57 -16.02
CA ALA A 166 2.07 -0.65 -16.61
C ALA A 166 2.00 -0.59 -18.15
N ARG A 167 3.08 -0.07 -18.74
CA ARG A 167 3.35 -0.21 -20.17
C ARG A 167 3.84 -1.62 -20.48
N GLU A 168 3.70 -2.01 -21.75
CA GLU A 168 4.17 -3.29 -22.24
C GLU A 168 5.65 -3.55 -21.91
N PRO A 169 6.00 -4.79 -21.57
CA PRO A 169 7.37 -5.19 -21.26
C PRO A 169 8.26 -5.03 -22.50
N VAL A 170 9.55 -4.78 -22.26
CA VAL A 170 10.55 -4.68 -23.33
C VAL A 170 11.48 -5.86 -23.25
N GLY A 171 11.61 -6.60 -24.37
CA GLY A 171 12.50 -7.76 -24.49
C GLY A 171 11.90 -9.06 -23.96
N THR A 172 12.53 -10.18 -24.33
CA THR A 172 12.07 -11.54 -24.02
C THR A 172 11.99 -11.78 -22.52
N ASP A 173 12.99 -11.34 -21.75
CA ASP A 173 13.04 -11.51 -20.31
C ASP A 173 11.94 -10.69 -19.61
N GLY A 174 11.70 -9.46 -20.08
CA GLY A 174 10.60 -8.64 -19.55
C GLY A 174 9.24 -9.30 -19.76
N THR A 175 9.02 -9.95 -20.89
CA THR A 175 7.80 -10.70 -21.18
C THR A 175 7.67 -11.90 -20.26
N ALA A 176 8.72 -12.72 -20.13
CA ALA A 176 8.73 -13.89 -19.25
C ALA A 176 8.44 -13.52 -17.78
N VAL A 177 9.05 -12.44 -17.28
CA VAL A 177 8.80 -11.91 -15.94
C VAL A 177 7.35 -11.45 -15.77
N THR A 178 6.80 -10.76 -16.77
CA THR A 178 5.41 -10.28 -16.77
C THR A 178 4.43 -11.44 -16.70
N GLU A 179 4.60 -12.44 -17.56
CA GLU A 179 3.76 -13.63 -17.60
C GLU A 179 3.84 -14.43 -16.30
N ALA A 180 5.06 -14.66 -15.79
CA ALA A 180 5.25 -15.33 -14.50
C ALA A 180 4.59 -14.61 -13.33
N ALA A 181 4.68 -13.28 -13.27
CA ALA A 181 4.08 -12.50 -12.22
C ALA A 181 2.55 -12.49 -12.30
N LEU A 182 1.97 -12.35 -13.50
CA LEU A 182 0.52 -12.36 -13.70
C LEU A 182 -0.12 -13.74 -13.52
N ALA A 183 0.63 -14.81 -13.64
CA ALA A 183 0.16 -16.17 -13.38
C ALA A 183 -0.04 -16.48 -11.88
N VAL A 184 0.49 -15.64 -10.98
CA VAL A 184 0.38 -15.84 -9.53
C VAL A 184 -1.01 -15.46 -9.04
N PRO A 185 -1.71 -16.36 -8.31
CA PRO A 185 -2.99 -16.03 -7.69
C PRO A 185 -2.88 -14.83 -6.73
N GLY A 186 -3.83 -13.91 -6.81
CA GLY A 186 -3.83 -12.69 -6.01
C GLY A 186 -3.10 -11.50 -6.64
N VAL A 187 -2.46 -11.67 -7.80
CA VAL A 187 -1.99 -10.54 -8.61
C VAL A 187 -3.13 -10.05 -9.49
N LEU A 188 -3.57 -8.80 -9.29
CA LEU A 188 -4.61 -8.19 -10.11
C LEU A 188 -4.06 -7.65 -11.43
N ARG A 189 -2.93 -6.96 -11.37
CA ARG A 189 -2.28 -6.33 -12.51
C ARG A 189 -0.87 -5.86 -12.16
N LEU A 190 -0.07 -5.63 -13.16
CA LEU A 190 1.19 -4.91 -13.00
C LEU A 190 0.96 -3.40 -13.06
N THR A 191 1.79 -2.66 -12.32
CA THR A 191 1.71 -1.20 -12.20
C THR A 191 3.05 -0.58 -12.56
N GLY A 192 3.04 0.66 -13.02
CA GLY A 192 4.26 1.37 -13.40
C GLY A 192 4.36 2.71 -12.69
N SER A 193 4.37 2.69 -11.35
CA SER A 193 4.26 3.88 -10.52
C SER A 193 5.59 4.45 -10.03
N LEU A 194 6.59 3.61 -9.76
CA LEU A 194 7.80 3.96 -9.03
C LEU A 194 9.07 3.95 -9.89
N GLY A 195 9.06 3.32 -11.04
CA GLY A 195 10.26 3.00 -11.80
C GLY A 195 10.52 3.79 -13.08
N GLY A 196 9.98 5.00 -13.27
CA GLY A 196 10.17 5.77 -14.49
C GLY A 196 8.98 5.65 -15.44
N PRO A 197 9.10 5.79 -16.78
CA PRO A 197 7.97 6.05 -17.67
C PRO A 197 6.98 4.87 -17.80
N GLY A 198 6.36 4.45 -16.68
CA GLY A 198 5.24 3.51 -16.66
C GLY A 198 5.63 2.04 -16.82
N ARG A 199 6.86 1.64 -16.54
CA ARG A 199 7.28 0.23 -16.59
C ARG A 199 7.03 -0.46 -15.25
N ALA A 200 6.48 -1.67 -15.28
CA ALA A 200 6.30 -2.51 -14.10
C ALA A 200 7.53 -3.35 -13.78
N VAL A 201 8.32 -3.69 -14.79
CA VAL A 201 9.48 -4.58 -14.67
C VAL A 201 10.75 -3.76 -14.95
N HIS A 202 11.68 -3.81 -14.03
CA HIS A 202 12.99 -3.18 -14.13
C HIS A 202 14.05 -4.25 -13.93
N ILE A 203 14.94 -4.42 -14.91
CA ILE A 203 16.04 -5.38 -14.89
C ILE A 203 17.33 -4.56 -14.81
N GLU A 204 18.09 -4.74 -13.73
CA GLU A 204 19.35 -4.06 -13.47
C GLU A 204 20.48 -5.11 -13.36
N GLU A 205 21.61 -4.84 -13.98
CA GLU A 205 22.81 -5.63 -13.82
C GLU A 205 23.72 -4.99 -12.74
N HIS A 206 23.93 -5.72 -11.66
CA HIS A 206 24.84 -5.32 -10.62
C HIS A 206 26.21 -5.98 -10.84
N SER A 207 27.16 -5.21 -11.34
CA SER A 207 28.56 -5.63 -11.46
C SER A 207 29.29 -5.32 -10.16
N GLY A 208 29.53 -6.34 -9.33
CA GLY A 208 30.41 -6.21 -8.17
C GLY A 208 31.88 -6.30 -8.58
N ALA A 209 32.77 -5.56 -7.91
CA ALA A 209 34.20 -5.55 -8.22
C ALA A 209 34.92 -6.91 -8.08
N VAL A 210 34.32 -7.89 -7.42
CA VAL A 210 34.90 -9.20 -7.10
C VAL A 210 33.97 -10.39 -7.40
N ALA A 211 32.71 -10.14 -7.81
CA ALA A 211 31.72 -11.19 -8.06
C ALA A 211 31.22 -11.15 -9.51
N LEU A 212 30.77 -12.30 -10.01
CA LEU A 212 30.08 -12.38 -11.30
C LEU A 212 28.88 -11.42 -11.31
N PRO A 213 28.60 -10.75 -12.45
CA PRO A 213 27.45 -9.89 -12.60
C PRO A 213 26.18 -10.65 -12.20
N ARG A 214 25.39 -10.07 -11.30
CA ARG A 214 24.10 -10.63 -10.89
C ARG A 214 23.00 -9.71 -11.35
N ARG A 215 21.98 -10.26 -11.98
CA ARG A 215 20.80 -9.48 -12.33
C ARG A 215 19.91 -9.29 -11.11
N HIS A 216 19.37 -8.09 -11.00
CA HIS A 216 18.36 -7.74 -10.04
C HIS A 216 17.10 -7.29 -10.77
N ILE A 217 15.96 -7.86 -10.41
CA ILE A 217 14.68 -7.55 -11.02
C ILE A 217 13.77 -6.92 -9.99
N ARG A 218 13.15 -5.81 -10.34
CA ARG A 218 12.11 -5.17 -9.56
C ARG A 218 10.78 -5.26 -10.32
N VAL A 219 9.74 -5.75 -9.65
CA VAL A 219 8.40 -5.90 -10.19
C VAL A 219 7.41 -5.09 -9.39
N GLU A 220 6.62 -4.24 -10.03
CA GLU A 220 5.59 -3.43 -9.42
C GLU A 220 4.21 -4.00 -9.77
N LEU A 221 3.35 -4.18 -8.76
CA LEU A 221 2.05 -4.81 -8.93
C LEU A 221 0.99 -4.33 -7.95
N ALA A 222 -0.27 -4.59 -8.29
CA ALA A 222 -1.42 -4.49 -7.40
C ALA A 222 -1.87 -5.90 -7.02
N THR A 223 -2.23 -6.10 -5.75
CA THR A 223 -2.72 -7.38 -5.21
C THR A 223 -4.22 -7.31 -4.92
N ASP A 224 -4.86 -8.47 -4.96
CA ASP A 224 -6.24 -8.67 -4.53
C ASP A 224 -6.34 -8.62 -3.00
N ALA A 225 -7.37 -7.94 -2.48
CA ALA A 225 -7.61 -7.77 -1.04
C ALA A 225 -7.98 -9.08 -0.31
N THR A 226 -8.39 -10.13 -1.04
CA THR A 226 -8.70 -11.44 -0.47
C THR A 226 -7.45 -12.28 -0.19
N HIS A 227 -6.31 -11.86 -0.71
CA HIS A 227 -5.02 -12.50 -0.51
C HIS A 227 -4.12 -11.65 0.38
N ARG A 228 -3.35 -12.31 1.23
CA ARG A 228 -2.35 -11.61 2.05
C ARG A 228 -1.20 -11.09 1.18
N ALA A 229 -0.99 -9.78 1.20
CA ALA A 229 -0.06 -9.13 0.27
C ALA A 229 1.37 -9.69 0.31
N VAL A 230 1.90 -10.01 1.50
CA VAL A 230 3.24 -10.61 1.64
C VAL A 230 3.34 -12.00 1.00
N ASP A 231 2.29 -12.80 1.07
CA ASP A 231 2.30 -14.16 0.52
C ASP A 231 2.21 -14.14 -1.00
N VAL A 232 1.42 -13.22 -1.57
CA VAL A 232 1.41 -12.95 -3.02
C VAL A 232 2.80 -12.49 -3.48
N ALA A 233 3.42 -11.55 -2.77
CA ALA A 233 4.75 -11.05 -3.11
C ALA A 233 5.83 -12.15 -3.07
N ARG A 234 5.77 -13.07 -2.10
CA ARG A 234 6.68 -14.24 -2.02
C ARG A 234 6.50 -15.18 -3.21
N GLN A 235 5.25 -15.46 -3.58
CA GLN A 235 4.94 -16.31 -4.73
C GLN A 235 5.39 -15.67 -6.05
N VAL A 236 5.14 -14.37 -6.25
CA VAL A 236 5.64 -13.63 -7.43
C VAL A 236 7.16 -13.67 -7.48
N ARG A 237 7.83 -13.45 -6.35
CA ARG A 237 9.28 -13.50 -6.28
C ARG A 237 9.83 -14.88 -6.69
N ALA A 238 9.21 -15.96 -6.22
CA ALA A 238 9.59 -17.31 -6.59
C ALA A 238 9.34 -17.58 -8.08
N ALA A 239 8.14 -17.27 -8.58
CA ALA A 239 7.76 -17.48 -9.97
C ALA A 239 8.68 -16.72 -10.95
N VAL A 240 8.97 -15.44 -10.66
CA VAL A 240 9.86 -14.62 -11.51
C VAL A 240 11.29 -15.15 -11.49
N ARG A 241 11.81 -15.54 -10.32
CA ARG A 241 13.16 -16.13 -10.22
C ARG A 241 13.27 -17.42 -11.03
N ASP A 242 12.26 -18.26 -10.97
CA ASP A 242 12.26 -19.56 -11.61
C ASP A 242 11.95 -19.48 -13.13
N ALA A 243 11.37 -18.37 -13.59
CA ALA A 243 11.13 -18.11 -15.03
C ALA A 243 12.40 -17.74 -15.80
N LEU A 244 13.50 -17.42 -15.13
CA LEU A 244 14.74 -17.00 -15.76
C LEU A 244 15.88 -17.96 -15.43
N PRO A 245 16.73 -18.31 -16.41
CA PRO A 245 17.75 -19.37 -16.27
C PRO A 245 18.88 -19.03 -15.29
N ASP A 246 19.11 -17.74 -15.02
CA ASP A 246 20.16 -17.25 -14.12
C ASP A 246 19.67 -17.03 -12.68
N HIS A 247 18.41 -17.31 -12.38
CA HIS A 247 17.80 -17.16 -11.06
C HIS A 247 18.15 -15.83 -10.36
N PRO A 248 17.76 -14.68 -10.95
CA PRO A 248 18.14 -13.37 -10.44
C PRO A 248 17.57 -13.09 -9.05
N THR A 249 18.13 -12.07 -8.37
CA THR A 249 17.46 -11.52 -7.19
C THR A 249 16.23 -10.72 -7.61
N VAL A 250 15.13 -10.89 -6.88
CA VAL A 250 13.85 -10.26 -7.22
C VAL A 250 13.33 -9.43 -6.03
N ALA A 251 13.01 -8.17 -6.29
CA ALA A 251 12.28 -7.28 -5.39
C ALA A 251 10.85 -7.09 -5.90
N VAL A 252 9.87 -7.22 -5.01
CA VAL A 252 8.45 -7.03 -5.35
C VAL A 252 7.90 -5.80 -4.63
N LEU A 253 7.26 -4.92 -5.38
CA LEU A 253 6.64 -3.70 -4.89
C LEU A 253 5.12 -3.76 -5.06
N VAL A 254 4.40 -3.80 -3.94
CA VAL A 254 2.94 -3.72 -3.92
C VAL A 254 2.54 -2.25 -3.87
N THR A 255 1.87 -1.77 -4.91
CA THR A 255 1.47 -0.36 -5.04
C THR A 255 0.00 -0.11 -4.78
N ALA A 256 -0.81 -1.16 -4.79
CA ALA A 256 -2.23 -1.13 -4.40
C ALA A 256 -2.69 -2.50 -3.90
N VAL A 257 -3.74 -2.48 -3.08
CA VAL A 257 -4.50 -3.65 -2.62
C VAL A 257 -5.97 -3.34 -2.87
N GLY A 258 -6.61 -4.10 -3.77
CA GLY A 258 -7.96 -3.79 -4.26
C GLY A 258 -8.93 -4.93 -4.27
#